data_82787e71bfc3dedad22d1dbf59ef9ea6
#
_entry.id   82787e71bfc3dedad22d1dbf59ef9ea6
#
_cell.length_a   1.000
_cell.length_b   1.000
_cell.length_c   1.000
_cell.angle_alpha   90.00
_cell.angle_beta   90.00
_cell.angle_gamma   90.00
#
_symmetry.space_group_name_H-M   'P 1'
#
loop_
_entity.id
_entity.type
_entity.pdbx_description
1 polymer ?
#
loop_
_entity_poly.entity_id
_entity_poly.type
_entity_poly.pdbx_seq_one_letter_code
_entity_poly.pdbx_strand_id
1 'polypeptide(L)'
;MENKIQYRLIKKFGPSIFHVKIPENIITKLNNYVEETVKDEKKSKDLDVGKNLVGDVTQEFVLEHDFIKNSGWYNFLAFCVKQWIKLETNKEVTKFEVKNSWIVRQFQNEYNPTHWHGGHISGAGFLKVPTNLGKHSQKGKELAYRGGNLQLIHGSRMFLCHSTLDLV
;
A
#
# COMPACT_ATOMS: atom_id res chain seq x y z
N MET A 1 -24.79 9.10 -12.11
CA MET A 1 -24.40 9.61 -10.77
C MET A 1 -22.89 9.48 -10.65
N GLU A 2 -22.18 10.60 -10.56
CA GLU A 2 -20.73 10.56 -10.30
C GLU A 2 -20.49 9.94 -8.92
N ASN A 3 -19.76 8.85 -8.89
CA ASN A 3 -19.33 8.22 -7.63
C ASN A 3 -18.37 9.17 -6.93
N LYS A 4 -18.85 9.93 -5.96
CA LYS A 4 -18.04 10.84 -5.15
C LYS A 4 -17.03 10.03 -4.33
N ILE A 5 -15.74 10.26 -4.60
CA ILE A 5 -14.66 9.57 -3.86
C ILE A 5 -14.68 10.03 -2.40
N GLN A 6 -14.76 9.07 -1.49
CA GLN A 6 -14.72 9.33 -0.04
C GLN A 6 -13.28 9.31 0.46
N TYR A 7 -12.87 10.34 1.17
CA TYR A 7 -11.54 10.45 1.77
C TYR A 7 -11.58 11.19 3.10
N ARG A 8 -10.54 11.04 3.88
CA ARG A 8 -10.28 11.84 5.09
C ARG A 8 -8.80 12.09 5.29
N LEU A 9 -8.45 13.24 5.85
CA LEU A 9 -7.10 13.59 6.28
C LEU A 9 -6.99 13.35 7.78
N ILE A 10 -5.98 12.59 8.19
CA ILE A 10 -5.72 12.27 9.59
C ILE A 10 -4.40 12.92 10.00
N LYS A 11 -4.47 13.84 10.97
CA LYS A 11 -3.30 14.53 11.56
C LYS A 11 -3.27 14.19 13.04
N LYS A 12 -2.36 13.34 13.48
CA LYS A 12 -2.23 13.00 14.90
C LYS A 12 -0.90 13.50 15.47
N PHE A 13 0.22 12.80 15.22
CA PHE A 13 1.49 13.08 15.89
C PHE A 13 2.67 13.26 14.93
N GLY A 14 2.49 13.26 13.66
CA GLY A 14 3.54 13.29 12.66
C GLY A 14 3.01 13.68 11.30
N PRO A 15 3.57 13.15 10.23
CA PRO A 15 3.05 13.36 8.89
C PRO A 15 1.57 13.01 8.82
N SER A 16 0.80 13.80 8.08
CA SER A 16 -0.60 13.51 7.89
C SER A 16 -0.81 12.26 7.03
N ILE A 17 -1.94 11.61 7.24
CA ILE A 17 -2.36 10.42 6.48
C ILE A 17 -3.60 10.78 5.68
N PHE A 18 -3.52 10.65 4.36
CA PHE A 18 -4.68 10.78 3.49
C PHE A 18 -5.31 9.40 3.27
N HIS A 19 -6.39 9.15 3.99
CA HIS A 19 -7.11 7.89 3.90
C HIS A 19 -8.29 8.02 2.92
N VAL A 20 -8.33 7.14 1.93
CA VAL A 20 -9.29 7.21 0.83
C VAL A 20 -9.78 5.81 0.45
N LYS A 21 -11.06 5.71 0.10
CA LYS A 21 -11.63 4.48 -0.42
C LYS A 21 -11.32 4.37 -1.92
N ILE A 22 -10.66 3.28 -2.32
CA ILE A 22 -10.41 2.97 -3.74
C ILE A 22 -11.75 2.65 -4.41
N PRO A 23 -12.06 3.24 -5.57
CA PRO A 23 -13.28 2.92 -6.31
C PRO A 23 -13.35 1.44 -6.72
N GLU A 24 -14.52 0.82 -6.61
CA GLU A 24 -14.73 -0.61 -6.87
C GLU A 24 -14.31 -1.04 -8.28
N ASN A 25 -14.55 -0.20 -9.28
CA ASN A 25 -14.15 -0.49 -10.65
C ASN A 25 -12.62 -0.53 -10.81
N ILE A 26 -11.86 0.21 -10.00
CA ILE A 26 -10.40 0.15 -9.98
C ILE A 26 -9.94 -1.09 -9.23
N ILE A 27 -10.55 -1.39 -8.06
CA ILE A 27 -10.26 -2.62 -7.31
C ILE A 27 -10.45 -3.85 -8.19
N THR A 28 -11.57 -3.92 -8.92
CA THR A 28 -11.86 -5.04 -9.83
C THR A 28 -10.78 -5.17 -10.91
N LYS A 29 -10.39 -4.08 -11.56
CA LYS A 29 -9.34 -4.12 -12.58
C LYS A 29 -7.99 -4.55 -12.04
N LEU A 30 -7.60 -4.05 -10.85
CA LEU A 30 -6.34 -4.43 -10.22
C LEU A 30 -6.33 -5.92 -9.82
N ASN A 31 -7.43 -6.42 -9.23
CA ASN A 31 -7.55 -7.83 -8.89
C ASN A 31 -7.51 -8.73 -10.14
N ASN A 32 -8.24 -8.38 -11.19
CA ASN A 32 -8.23 -9.14 -12.44
C ASN A 32 -6.82 -9.19 -13.07
N TYR A 33 -6.13 -8.05 -13.09
CA TYR A 33 -4.74 -7.98 -13.58
C TYR A 33 -3.81 -8.95 -12.85
N VAL A 34 -3.91 -9.01 -11.53
CA VAL A 34 -3.11 -9.93 -10.70
C VAL A 34 -3.47 -11.39 -10.99
N GLU A 35 -4.76 -11.69 -11.09
CA GLU A 35 -5.22 -13.05 -11.38
C GLU A 35 -4.78 -13.53 -12.77
N GLU A 36 -4.79 -12.66 -13.76
CA GLU A 36 -4.25 -12.93 -15.11
C GLU A 36 -2.72 -13.12 -15.09
N THR A 37 -2.02 -12.25 -14.35
CA THR A 37 -0.56 -12.35 -14.20
C THR A 37 -0.15 -13.69 -13.58
N VAL A 38 -0.85 -14.14 -12.54
CA VAL A 38 -0.55 -15.43 -11.88
C VAL A 38 -0.82 -16.64 -12.76
N LYS A 39 -1.79 -16.57 -13.68
CA LYS A 39 -2.11 -17.66 -14.62
C LYS A 39 -1.08 -17.79 -15.74
N ASP A 40 -0.38 -16.72 -16.06
CA ASP A 40 0.67 -16.70 -17.09
C ASP A 40 2.05 -16.79 -16.42
N GLU A 41 2.66 -17.98 -16.51
CA GLU A 41 3.95 -18.27 -15.86
C GLU A 41 5.06 -17.34 -16.34
N LYS A 42 5.09 -16.99 -17.64
CA LYS A 42 6.09 -16.07 -18.19
C LYS A 42 5.87 -14.66 -17.65
N LYS A 43 4.66 -14.14 -17.73
CA LYS A 43 4.29 -12.82 -17.22
C LYS A 43 4.54 -12.71 -15.72
N SER A 44 4.22 -13.76 -14.97
CA SER A 44 4.48 -13.82 -13.53
C SER A 44 5.97 -13.69 -13.22
N LYS A 45 6.85 -14.38 -13.96
CA LYS A 45 8.30 -14.28 -13.77
C LYS A 45 8.85 -12.92 -14.20
N ASP A 46 8.35 -12.37 -15.31
CA ASP A 46 8.83 -11.10 -15.86
C ASP A 46 8.44 -9.90 -14.96
N LEU A 47 7.31 -9.97 -14.28
CA LEU A 47 6.79 -8.90 -13.41
C LEU A 47 7.13 -9.06 -11.92
N ASP A 48 7.70 -10.21 -11.52
CA ASP A 48 8.08 -10.45 -10.14
C ASP A 48 9.27 -9.57 -9.73
N VAL A 49 9.05 -8.76 -8.72
CA VAL A 49 10.04 -7.84 -8.14
C VAL A 49 10.41 -8.19 -6.70
N GLY A 50 9.90 -9.29 -6.16
CA GLY A 50 10.11 -9.69 -4.77
C GLY A 50 11.57 -9.73 -4.33
N LYS A 51 12.48 -10.14 -5.23
CA LYS A 51 13.94 -10.14 -4.96
C LYS A 51 14.53 -8.76 -4.66
N ASN A 52 13.85 -7.69 -5.04
CA ASN A 52 14.29 -6.31 -4.86
C ASN A 52 13.58 -5.62 -3.68
N LEU A 53 12.66 -6.32 -3.03
CA LEU A 53 11.85 -5.82 -1.94
C LEU A 53 12.20 -6.53 -0.63
N VAL A 54 11.77 -5.97 0.49
CA VAL A 54 12.17 -6.47 1.83
C VAL A 54 11.20 -7.49 2.40
N GLY A 55 10.06 -7.71 1.75
CA GLY A 55 9.04 -8.64 2.21
C GLY A 55 9.51 -10.09 2.17
N ASP A 56 9.13 -10.87 3.18
CA ASP A 56 9.19 -12.33 3.14
C ASP A 56 7.86 -12.84 2.57
N VAL A 57 7.67 -12.57 1.28
CA VAL A 57 6.46 -12.87 0.52
C VAL A 57 6.82 -13.49 -0.83
N THR A 58 5.97 -14.39 -1.30
CA THR A 58 6.26 -15.19 -2.52
C THR A 58 5.80 -14.52 -3.81
N GLN A 59 4.94 -13.51 -3.76
CA GLN A 59 4.37 -12.89 -4.97
C GLN A 59 4.27 -11.37 -4.84
N GLU A 60 5.16 -10.67 -5.52
CA GLU A 60 5.19 -9.21 -5.59
C GLU A 60 5.37 -8.78 -7.04
N PHE A 61 4.28 -8.33 -7.68
CA PHE A 61 4.26 -8.00 -9.10
C PHE A 61 4.24 -6.50 -9.32
N VAL A 62 5.20 -6.00 -10.10
CA VAL A 62 5.16 -4.61 -10.59
C VAL A 62 3.98 -4.44 -11.55
N LEU A 63 3.31 -3.30 -11.47
CA LEU A 63 2.27 -2.94 -12.42
C LEU A 63 2.90 -2.33 -13.68
N GLU A 64 2.53 -2.87 -14.83
CA GLU A 64 2.96 -2.34 -16.13
C GLU A 64 2.46 -0.91 -16.33
N HIS A 65 3.29 -0.06 -16.91
CA HIS A 65 3.00 1.36 -17.07
C HIS A 65 1.71 1.65 -17.86
N ASP A 66 1.48 0.89 -18.93
CA ASP A 66 0.27 1.03 -19.72
C ASP A 66 -0.97 0.59 -18.95
N PHE A 67 -0.86 -0.46 -18.13
CA PHE A 67 -1.93 -0.85 -17.24
C PHE A 67 -2.25 0.22 -16.21
N ILE A 68 -1.25 0.82 -15.56
CA ILE A 68 -1.43 1.92 -14.60
C ILE A 68 -2.24 3.05 -15.22
N LYS A 69 -1.92 3.44 -16.47
CA LYS A 69 -2.64 4.51 -17.19
C LYS A 69 -4.08 4.10 -17.56
N ASN A 70 -4.24 2.92 -18.14
CA ASN A 70 -5.51 2.49 -18.75
C ASN A 70 -6.53 1.97 -17.74
N SER A 71 -6.08 1.50 -16.56
CA SER A 71 -6.96 1.03 -15.50
C SER A 71 -7.72 2.15 -14.78
N GLY A 72 -7.23 3.39 -14.87
CA GLY A 72 -7.69 4.52 -14.07
C GLY A 72 -6.89 4.70 -12.76
N TRP A 73 -5.97 3.79 -12.47
CA TRP A 73 -5.14 3.83 -11.26
C TRP A 73 -4.28 5.09 -11.19
N TYR A 74 -3.64 5.48 -12.30
CA TYR A 74 -2.89 6.74 -12.39
C TYR A 74 -3.73 7.96 -12.01
N ASN A 75 -4.92 8.09 -12.59
CA ASN A 75 -5.81 9.22 -12.36
C ASN A 75 -6.30 9.26 -10.91
N PHE A 76 -6.58 8.10 -10.32
CA PHE A 76 -6.97 8.00 -8.92
C PHE A 76 -5.83 8.42 -7.99
N LEU A 77 -4.59 7.96 -8.21
CA LEU A 77 -3.43 8.38 -7.43
C LEU A 77 -3.15 9.88 -7.58
N ALA A 78 -3.25 10.41 -8.80
CA ALA A 78 -3.09 11.85 -9.06
C ALA A 78 -4.15 12.68 -8.30
N PHE A 79 -5.40 12.21 -8.28
CA PHE A 79 -6.46 12.83 -7.48
C PHE A 79 -6.09 12.83 -5.98
N CYS A 80 -5.69 11.68 -5.44
CA CYS A 80 -5.33 11.55 -4.03
C CYS A 80 -4.20 12.52 -3.64
N VAL A 81 -3.13 12.57 -4.43
CA VAL A 81 -1.99 13.45 -4.17
C VAL A 81 -2.38 14.92 -4.26
N LYS A 82 -3.13 15.32 -5.30
CA LYS A 82 -3.60 16.69 -5.45
C LYS A 82 -4.46 17.13 -4.28
N GLN A 83 -5.43 16.31 -3.88
CA GLN A 83 -6.29 16.61 -2.74
C GLN A 83 -5.50 16.68 -1.43
N TRP A 84 -4.62 15.73 -1.18
CA TRP A 84 -3.81 15.71 0.03
C TRP A 84 -2.93 16.96 0.15
N ILE A 85 -2.15 17.28 -0.87
CA ILE A 85 -1.27 18.46 -0.87
C ILE A 85 -2.09 19.75 -0.73
N LYS A 86 -3.23 19.86 -1.41
CA LYS A 86 -4.12 21.01 -1.26
C LYS A 86 -4.62 21.18 0.18
N LEU A 87 -5.06 20.11 0.81
CA LEU A 87 -5.57 20.12 2.18
C LEU A 87 -4.45 20.39 3.21
N GLU A 88 -3.25 19.87 2.95
CA GLU A 88 -2.12 19.98 3.88
C GLU A 88 -1.43 21.34 3.81
N THR A 89 -1.23 21.87 2.62
CA THR A 89 -0.35 23.01 2.36
C THR A 89 -1.04 24.20 1.69
N ASN A 90 -2.28 24.04 1.25
CA ASN A 90 -3.02 24.97 0.38
C ASN A 90 -2.32 25.27 -0.97
N LYS A 91 -1.42 24.37 -1.40
CA LYS A 91 -0.72 24.50 -2.69
C LYS A 91 -1.32 23.56 -3.73
N GLU A 92 -1.14 23.92 -5.01
CA GLU A 92 -1.54 23.09 -6.14
C GLU A 92 -0.37 22.23 -6.63
N VAL A 93 -0.68 20.98 -7.00
CA VAL A 93 0.28 20.08 -7.65
C VAL A 93 0.20 20.27 -9.15
N THR A 94 1.28 20.75 -9.75
CA THR A 94 1.38 21.01 -11.20
C THR A 94 1.92 19.82 -11.98
N LYS A 95 2.73 18.96 -11.34
CA LYS A 95 3.31 17.76 -11.95
C LYS A 95 3.17 16.57 -11.01
N PHE A 96 2.73 15.45 -11.54
CA PHE A 96 2.60 14.20 -10.82
C PHE A 96 3.19 13.06 -11.64
N GLU A 97 3.91 12.17 -10.98
CA GLU A 97 4.53 11.00 -11.57
C GLU A 97 4.45 9.83 -10.60
N VAL A 98 4.04 8.68 -11.08
CA VAL A 98 4.13 7.42 -10.36
C VAL A 98 5.51 6.82 -10.62
N LYS A 99 6.34 6.75 -9.60
CA LYS A 99 7.68 6.15 -9.70
C LYS A 99 7.59 4.64 -9.81
N ASN A 100 6.93 4.03 -8.82
CA ASN A 100 6.72 2.59 -8.75
C ASN A 100 5.31 2.31 -8.24
N SER A 101 4.72 1.24 -8.72
CA SER A 101 3.49 0.67 -8.17
C SER A 101 3.54 -0.84 -8.36
N TRP A 102 3.29 -1.58 -7.29
CA TRP A 102 3.29 -3.04 -7.30
C TRP A 102 2.18 -3.57 -6.43
N ILE A 103 1.84 -4.82 -6.61
CA ILE A 103 0.84 -5.54 -5.82
C ILE A 103 1.51 -6.71 -5.12
N VAL A 104 1.24 -6.83 -3.83
CA VAL A 104 1.67 -7.93 -2.98
C VAL A 104 0.50 -8.89 -2.79
N ARG A 105 0.70 -10.18 -3.08
CA ARG A 105 -0.18 -11.26 -2.65
C ARG A 105 0.49 -11.97 -1.49
N GLN A 106 -0.02 -11.71 -0.31
CA GLN A 106 0.52 -12.24 0.94
C GLN A 106 -0.30 -13.44 1.39
N PHE A 107 0.38 -14.53 1.68
CA PHE A 107 -0.20 -15.77 2.16
C PHE A 107 0.07 -15.98 3.66
N GLN A 108 -0.41 -17.12 4.18
CA GLN A 108 -0.21 -17.45 5.60
C GLN A 108 1.28 -17.53 5.95
N ASN A 109 1.64 -16.91 7.07
CA ASN A 109 3.01 -16.80 7.61
C ASN A 109 3.97 -15.90 6.81
N GLU A 110 3.51 -15.25 5.76
CA GLU A 110 4.27 -14.24 5.06
C GLU A 110 4.10 -12.88 5.70
N TYR A 111 5.10 -12.03 5.62
CA TYR A 111 5.06 -10.69 6.20
C TYR A 111 5.96 -9.69 5.48
N ASN A 112 5.63 -8.42 5.61
CA ASN A 112 6.50 -7.32 5.23
C ASN A 112 7.05 -6.69 6.52
N PRO A 113 8.38 -6.69 6.74
CA PRO A 113 8.98 -6.03 7.88
C PRO A 113 8.85 -4.51 7.79
N THR A 114 9.16 -3.82 8.87
CA THR A 114 9.24 -2.36 8.89
C THR A 114 10.28 -1.89 7.90
N HIS A 115 9.87 -1.01 6.98
CA HIS A 115 10.72 -0.46 5.94
C HIS A 115 10.24 0.94 5.54
N TRP A 116 10.97 1.59 4.64
CA TRP A 116 10.62 2.90 4.12
C TRP A 116 10.64 2.90 2.58
N HIS A 117 9.94 3.85 2.01
CA HIS A 117 9.88 4.05 0.56
C HIS A 117 10.53 5.36 0.16
N GLY A 118 11.16 5.37 -1.02
CA GLY A 118 11.63 6.59 -1.67
C GLY A 118 10.47 7.40 -2.27
N GLY A 119 10.79 8.62 -2.74
CA GLY A 119 9.81 9.53 -3.33
C GLY A 119 9.27 10.57 -2.35
N HIS A 120 8.37 11.45 -2.82
CA HIS A 120 7.77 12.49 -1.98
C HIS A 120 6.57 11.98 -1.18
N ILE A 121 5.85 11.02 -1.74
CA ILE A 121 4.65 10.41 -1.16
C ILE A 121 4.71 8.92 -1.45
N SER A 122 4.38 8.12 -0.47
CA SER A 122 4.13 6.70 -0.61
C SER A 122 2.74 6.35 -0.10
N GLY A 123 2.22 5.22 -0.54
CA GLY A 123 0.91 4.74 -0.11
C GLY A 123 0.84 3.23 -0.09
N ALA A 124 -0.03 2.71 0.75
CA ALA A 124 -0.41 1.31 0.76
C ALA A 124 -1.95 1.20 0.76
N GLY A 125 -2.47 0.16 0.14
CA GLY A 125 -3.89 -0.08 0.07
C GLY A 125 -4.21 -1.57 0.04
N PHE A 126 -5.44 -1.91 0.42
CA PHE A 126 -5.94 -3.27 0.43
C PHE A 126 -6.96 -3.45 -0.70
N LEU A 127 -6.70 -4.40 -1.59
CA LEU A 127 -7.60 -4.74 -2.70
C LEU A 127 -8.53 -5.90 -2.34
N LYS A 128 -8.01 -6.86 -1.58
CA LYS A 128 -8.74 -8.03 -1.12
C LYS A 128 -8.18 -8.44 0.23
N VAL A 129 -9.05 -8.56 1.22
CA VAL A 129 -8.68 -8.99 2.57
C VAL A 129 -9.57 -10.17 2.94
N PRO A 130 -9.01 -11.25 3.50
CA PRO A 130 -9.83 -12.37 3.97
C PRO A 130 -10.75 -11.93 5.11
N THR A 131 -11.92 -12.54 5.20
CA THR A 131 -12.88 -12.27 6.28
C THR A 131 -12.38 -12.72 7.65
N ASN A 132 -11.43 -13.66 7.66
CA ASN A 132 -10.77 -14.16 8.86
C ASN A 132 -9.26 -14.28 8.61
N LEU A 133 -8.48 -13.58 9.41
CA LEU A 133 -7.01 -13.59 9.37
C LEU A 133 -6.40 -14.72 10.23
N GLY A 134 -7.23 -15.62 10.73
CA GLY A 134 -6.79 -16.75 11.54
C GLY A 134 -6.67 -16.43 13.03
N LYS A 135 -6.12 -17.38 13.78
CA LYS A 135 -5.87 -17.25 15.22
C LYS A 135 -4.55 -16.52 15.45
N HIS A 136 -4.51 -15.73 16.53
CA HIS A 136 -3.27 -15.11 16.95
C HIS A 136 -2.21 -16.16 17.32
N SER A 137 -0.97 -15.90 16.92
CA SER A 137 0.16 -16.74 17.26
C SER A 137 0.57 -16.63 18.74
N GLN A 138 0.23 -15.53 19.40
CA GLN A 138 0.56 -15.29 20.80
C GLN A 138 -0.62 -15.65 21.71
N LYS A 139 -0.44 -16.68 22.52
CA LYS A 139 -1.44 -17.08 23.52
C LYS A 139 -1.66 -15.97 24.55
N GLY A 140 -2.93 -15.67 24.85
CA GLY A 140 -3.34 -14.69 25.85
C GLY A 140 -3.13 -13.23 25.46
N LYS A 141 -2.84 -12.93 24.19
CA LYS A 141 -2.63 -11.56 23.69
C LYS A 141 -3.52 -11.20 22.50
N GLU A 142 -4.67 -11.83 22.40
CA GLU A 142 -5.61 -11.66 21.26
C GLU A 142 -6.10 -10.21 21.07
N LEU A 143 -6.06 -9.40 22.13
CA LEU A 143 -6.42 -7.99 22.06
C LEU A 143 -5.26 -7.07 21.63
N ALA A 144 -4.02 -7.52 21.82
CA ALA A 144 -2.83 -6.69 21.58
C ALA A 144 -2.28 -6.84 20.15
N TYR A 145 -2.48 -7.98 19.52
CA TYR A 145 -1.94 -8.29 18.20
C TYR A 145 -3.03 -8.79 17.25
N ARG A 146 -3.12 -8.14 16.10
CA ARG A 146 -3.99 -8.58 15.00
C ARG A 146 -3.12 -8.71 13.74
N GLY A 147 -2.96 -9.92 13.25
CA GLY A 147 -2.26 -10.17 11.98
C GLY A 147 -2.89 -9.41 10.81
N GLY A 148 -2.08 -9.11 9.79
CA GLY A 148 -2.52 -8.43 8.58
C GLY A 148 -2.78 -6.93 8.72
N ASN A 149 -2.43 -6.29 9.84
CA ASN A 149 -2.55 -4.85 10.02
C ASN A 149 -1.41 -4.11 9.32
N LEU A 150 -1.75 -2.97 8.71
CA LEU A 150 -0.76 -1.97 8.31
C LEU A 150 -0.36 -1.15 9.54
N GLN A 151 0.94 -1.12 9.82
CA GLN A 151 1.51 -0.29 10.89
C GLN A 151 2.26 0.88 10.26
N LEU A 152 1.95 2.09 10.70
CA LEU A 152 2.67 3.30 10.31
C LEU A 152 3.48 3.77 11.51
N ILE A 153 4.80 3.79 11.35
CA ILE A 153 5.74 4.14 12.41
C ILE A 153 6.34 5.50 12.09
N HIS A 154 6.32 6.41 13.06
CA HIS A 154 6.96 7.71 12.97
C HIS A 154 7.75 7.97 14.24
N GLY A 155 9.00 8.38 14.08
CA GLY A 155 9.87 8.69 15.20
C GLY A 155 11.21 9.27 14.75
N SER A 156 11.99 9.76 15.72
CA SER A 156 13.32 10.31 15.48
C SER A 156 14.38 9.22 15.64
N ARG A 157 15.32 9.17 14.70
CA ARG A 157 16.50 8.29 14.79
C ARG A 157 17.49 8.70 15.89
N MET A 158 17.26 9.82 16.54
CA MET A 158 18.20 10.38 17.53
C MET A 158 18.01 9.87 18.94
N PHE A 159 17.05 9.00 19.17
CA PHE A 159 16.78 8.42 20.50
C PHE A 159 17.43 7.05 20.69
N LEU A 160 17.81 6.77 21.93
CA LEU A 160 18.37 5.46 22.33
C LEU A 160 17.42 4.28 22.06
N CYS A 161 16.14 4.53 22.00
CA CYS A 161 15.11 3.53 21.69
C CYS A 161 14.89 3.28 20.19
N HIS A 162 15.70 3.88 19.34
CA HIS A 162 15.57 3.71 17.89
C HIS A 162 15.59 2.24 17.46
N SER A 163 16.46 1.43 18.06
CA SER A 163 16.56 0.00 17.78
C SER A 163 15.29 -0.79 18.13
N THR A 164 14.48 -0.30 19.06
CA THR A 164 13.22 -0.95 19.43
C THR A 164 12.10 -0.65 18.44
N LEU A 165 12.20 0.43 17.68
CA LEU A 165 11.23 0.78 16.61
C LEU A 165 11.45 -0.07 15.35
N ASP A 166 12.66 -0.56 15.14
CA ASP A 166 12.99 -1.44 14.01
C ASP A 166 12.60 -2.90 14.26
N LEU A 167 12.17 -3.23 15.48
CA LEU A 167 11.80 -4.58 15.90
C LEU A 167 10.28 -4.83 16.00
N VAL A 168 9.48 -3.85 15.63
CA VAL A 168 8.01 -3.92 15.76
C VAL A 168 7.35 -4.34 14.46
#